data_155a63ee01b198209b97214ca8c9cc65
#
_entry.id   155a63ee01b198209b97214ca8c9cc65
#
_cell.length_a   1.000
_cell.length_b   1.000
_cell.length_c   1.000
_cell.angle_alpha   90.00
_cell.angle_beta   90.00
_cell.angle_gamma   90.00
#
_symmetry.space_group_name_H-M   'P 1'
#
loop_
_entity.id
_entity.type
_entity.pdbx_description
1 polymer ?
#
loop_
_entity_poly.entity_id
_entity_poly.type
_entity_poly.pdbx_seq_one_letter_code
_entity_poly.pdbx_strand_id
1 'polypeptide(L)'
;MALVIEKLQYKIKDISLAGFGRREIEIAEKEMPGLLAIRRKYSSEKPLKGARITGSLHMTIQTAVLIETLVELGAEVRWASCNIFSTQDHAAAAIAAKGIPVFAWKDESLEEYWWCTAQALSFPEGEGPNLIIDDGGDASLLVHLGFKAENDPKILDRKPASKEESIILSTLKELLVKEPGKWHRVVRELKGISEETTTGVHRLYQMMENGELLVPAINVNDSVTKSKFDNLYGCRESLADGLKRATDVMIAGKVVVVCGYGDVGKGCSKSMRAYGARVIVTEIDPICALQAAMEGFEVKTVENTLEEGNIFVTATGNRDVIRLDHMIKMKDQAIVCNIGHFDNEIQVNSLEEMRGIEKINIKPQVDKYVFPDGHAIFILAEGRLVNLGCATGHPSFVMSNSFTNQTLAQIDLWKNNYKIDVYRLPKHLDEEVARLHLDKLGVKLTKLTKEQAEYIGVKQNGPYKPEHYRY
;
A
#
# COMPACT_ATOMS: atom_id res chain seq x y z
N MET A 1 30.82 2.55 -3.37
CA MET A 1 30.62 2.77 -4.81
C MET A 1 29.85 4.07 -4.94
N ALA A 2 30.46 5.14 -5.47
CA ALA A 2 29.77 6.44 -5.54
C ALA A 2 28.59 6.31 -6.51
N LEU A 3 27.38 6.50 -6.02
CA LEU A 3 26.17 6.58 -6.83
C LEU A 3 26.25 7.85 -7.70
N VAL A 4 26.64 7.67 -8.96
CA VAL A 4 26.54 8.73 -9.95
C VAL A 4 25.05 8.90 -10.23
N ILE A 5 24.49 10.08 -9.93
CA ILE A 5 23.17 10.46 -10.43
C ILE A 5 23.37 10.77 -11.92
N GLU A 6 23.47 9.72 -12.74
CA GLU A 6 23.26 9.87 -14.17
C GLU A 6 21.81 10.27 -14.39
N LYS A 7 21.53 11.07 -15.43
CA LYS A 7 20.18 11.39 -15.92
C LYS A 7 19.52 10.13 -16.48
N LEU A 8 19.34 9.09 -15.63
CA LEU A 8 18.64 7.87 -16.00
C LEU A 8 17.17 8.19 -16.19
N GLN A 9 16.65 7.92 -17.38
CA GLN A 9 15.22 8.03 -17.64
C GLN A 9 14.43 6.99 -16.87
N TYR A 10 15.01 5.80 -16.59
CA TYR A 10 14.42 4.74 -15.78
C TYR A 10 15.52 3.77 -15.30
N LYS A 11 15.19 2.96 -14.27
CA LYS A 11 15.96 1.78 -13.90
C LYS A 11 14.98 0.66 -13.49
N ILE A 12 15.00 -0.43 -14.21
CA ILE A 12 14.10 -1.59 -14.07
C ILE A 12 14.91 -2.88 -14.25
N LYS A 13 14.29 -4.03 -13.98
CA LYS A 13 14.94 -5.35 -14.09
C LYS A 13 15.34 -5.69 -15.53
N ASP A 14 14.37 -5.69 -16.45
CA ASP A 14 14.56 -6.10 -17.84
C ASP A 14 13.51 -5.47 -18.76
N ILE A 15 13.96 -4.62 -19.69
CA ILE A 15 13.10 -3.93 -20.66
C ILE A 15 12.45 -4.89 -21.68
N SER A 16 13.04 -6.08 -21.91
CA SER A 16 12.50 -7.06 -22.85
C SER A 16 11.12 -7.61 -22.42
N LEU A 17 10.75 -7.46 -21.14
CA LEU A 17 9.46 -7.85 -20.59
C LEU A 17 8.32 -6.89 -20.98
N ALA A 18 8.61 -5.75 -21.63
CA ALA A 18 7.62 -4.71 -21.93
C ALA A 18 6.42 -5.24 -22.74
N GLY A 19 6.67 -6.09 -23.74
CA GLY A 19 5.60 -6.66 -24.56
C GLY A 19 4.67 -7.60 -23.76
N PHE A 20 5.20 -8.36 -22.82
CA PHE A 20 4.42 -9.16 -21.89
C PHE A 20 3.60 -8.26 -20.94
N GLY A 21 4.28 -7.29 -20.32
CA GLY A 21 3.63 -6.34 -19.43
C GLY A 21 2.48 -5.58 -20.08
N ARG A 22 2.63 -5.18 -21.37
CA ARG A 22 1.54 -4.49 -22.09
C ARG A 22 0.27 -5.36 -22.18
N ARG A 23 0.40 -6.63 -22.51
CA ARG A 23 -0.74 -7.56 -22.60
C ARG A 23 -1.43 -7.76 -21.24
N GLU A 24 -0.68 -7.86 -20.17
CA GLU A 24 -1.23 -7.96 -18.80
C GLU A 24 -1.96 -6.67 -18.40
N ILE A 25 -1.39 -5.49 -18.72
CA ILE A 25 -2.02 -4.20 -18.46
C ILE A 25 -3.34 -4.06 -19.25
N GLU A 26 -3.41 -4.56 -20.48
CA GLU A 26 -4.66 -4.57 -21.28
C GLU A 26 -5.78 -5.40 -20.64
N ILE A 27 -5.44 -6.48 -19.94
CA ILE A 27 -6.42 -7.24 -19.15
C ILE A 27 -6.88 -6.41 -17.95
N ALA A 28 -5.92 -5.80 -17.21
CA ALA A 28 -6.22 -4.97 -16.06
C ALA A 28 -7.12 -3.78 -16.44
N GLU A 29 -6.86 -3.09 -17.55
CA GLU A 29 -7.68 -1.97 -18.02
C GLU A 29 -9.15 -2.35 -18.19
N LYS A 30 -9.46 -3.55 -18.70
CA LYS A 30 -10.84 -4.02 -18.87
C LYS A 30 -11.57 -4.19 -17.53
N GLU A 31 -10.84 -4.44 -16.47
CA GLU A 31 -11.36 -4.61 -15.11
C GLU A 31 -11.27 -3.32 -14.27
N MET A 32 -10.78 -2.21 -14.84
CA MET A 32 -10.60 -0.93 -14.14
C MET A 32 -11.50 0.19 -14.70
N PRO A 33 -12.84 0.03 -14.60
CA PRO A 33 -13.80 0.93 -15.28
C PRO A 33 -13.76 2.37 -14.75
N GLY A 34 -13.41 2.57 -13.46
CA GLY A 34 -13.32 3.91 -12.88
C GLY A 34 -12.24 4.77 -13.53
N LEU A 35 -11.02 4.23 -13.67
CA LEU A 35 -9.92 4.93 -14.33
C LEU A 35 -10.22 5.19 -15.82
N LEU A 36 -10.76 4.20 -16.53
CA LEU A 36 -11.13 4.38 -17.92
C LEU A 36 -12.25 5.42 -18.11
N ALA A 37 -13.18 5.50 -17.17
CA ALA A 37 -14.22 6.54 -17.19
C ALA A 37 -13.64 7.94 -16.94
N ILE A 38 -12.67 8.06 -16.02
CA ILE A 38 -11.96 9.32 -15.79
C ILE A 38 -11.16 9.75 -17.02
N ARG A 39 -10.44 8.84 -17.68
CA ARG A 39 -9.75 9.15 -18.94
C ARG A 39 -10.74 9.73 -19.96
N ARG A 40 -11.87 9.04 -20.21
CA ARG A 40 -12.90 9.54 -21.16
C ARG A 40 -13.46 10.89 -20.77
N LYS A 41 -13.67 11.14 -19.46
CA LYS A 41 -14.25 12.39 -18.96
C LYS A 41 -13.30 13.58 -19.06
N TYR A 42 -12.02 13.37 -18.81
CA TYR A 42 -11.06 14.46 -18.59
C TYR A 42 -9.88 14.53 -19.57
N SER A 43 -9.72 13.58 -20.51
CA SER A 43 -8.58 13.56 -21.43
C SER A 43 -8.45 14.81 -22.30
N SER A 44 -9.58 15.44 -22.69
CA SER A 44 -9.59 16.68 -23.46
C SER A 44 -9.25 17.92 -22.61
N GLU A 45 -9.64 17.92 -21.33
CA GLU A 45 -9.43 19.05 -20.42
C GLU A 45 -8.00 19.08 -19.83
N LYS A 46 -7.37 17.92 -19.73
CA LYS A 46 -6.06 17.70 -19.11
C LYS A 46 -5.92 18.42 -17.76
N PRO A 47 -6.73 18.04 -16.75
CA PRO A 47 -6.81 18.76 -15.48
C PRO A 47 -5.52 18.76 -14.68
N LEU A 48 -4.57 17.86 -14.97
CA LEU A 48 -3.24 17.76 -14.34
C LEU A 48 -2.13 18.35 -15.20
N LYS A 49 -2.45 19.16 -16.22
CA LYS A 49 -1.44 19.82 -17.04
C LYS A 49 -0.51 20.68 -16.17
N GLY A 50 0.81 20.43 -16.28
CA GLY A 50 1.84 21.09 -15.48
C GLY A 50 2.09 20.47 -14.10
N ALA A 51 1.33 19.45 -13.72
CA ALA A 51 1.61 18.69 -12.52
C ALA A 51 2.80 17.75 -12.72
N ARG A 52 3.74 17.76 -11.78
CA ARG A 52 4.84 16.81 -11.65
C ARG A 52 4.53 15.89 -10.48
N ILE A 53 4.20 14.65 -10.78
CA ILE A 53 3.74 13.68 -9.79
C ILE A 53 4.82 12.63 -9.52
N THR A 54 5.27 12.55 -8.28
CA THR A 54 6.02 11.38 -7.80
C THR A 54 5.04 10.37 -7.23
N GLY A 55 5.12 9.12 -7.73
CA GLY A 55 4.46 7.98 -7.09
C GLY A 55 5.47 7.13 -6.33
N SER A 56 5.12 6.78 -5.10
CA SER A 56 5.78 5.78 -4.26
C SER A 56 4.73 4.78 -3.83
N LEU A 57 4.40 3.87 -4.75
CA LEU A 57 3.31 2.90 -4.60
C LEU A 57 3.64 1.65 -5.43
N HIS A 58 3.20 0.47 -4.97
CA HIS A 58 3.49 -0.83 -5.58
C HIS A 58 3.45 -0.81 -7.11
N MET A 59 4.56 -1.15 -7.79
CA MET A 59 4.65 -1.10 -9.27
C MET A 59 4.05 -2.36 -9.89
N THR A 60 2.73 -2.42 -9.94
CA THR A 60 1.93 -3.54 -10.49
C THR A 60 1.32 -3.18 -11.85
N ILE A 61 0.69 -4.17 -12.52
CA ILE A 61 -0.07 -3.91 -13.76
C ILE A 61 -1.22 -2.92 -13.53
N GLN A 62 -1.84 -2.94 -12.35
CA GLN A 62 -2.90 -1.99 -11.99
C GLN A 62 -2.34 -0.57 -11.82
N THR A 63 -1.18 -0.45 -11.19
CA THR A 63 -0.46 0.82 -11.04
C THR A 63 -0.03 1.38 -12.40
N ALA A 64 0.33 0.52 -13.35
CA ALA A 64 0.60 0.95 -14.71
C ALA A 64 -0.62 1.65 -15.34
N VAL A 65 -1.83 1.16 -15.10
CA VAL A 65 -3.09 1.82 -15.56
C VAL A 65 -3.28 3.18 -14.88
N LEU A 66 -2.96 3.30 -13.59
CA LEU A 66 -2.98 4.59 -12.86
C LEU A 66 -1.99 5.57 -13.48
N ILE A 67 -0.72 5.17 -13.64
CA ILE A 67 0.34 6.01 -14.23
C ILE A 67 -0.09 6.54 -15.60
N GLU A 68 -0.54 5.65 -16.48
CA GLU A 68 -1.02 6.04 -17.81
C GLU A 68 -2.22 6.97 -17.76
N THR A 69 -3.11 6.80 -16.77
CA THR A 69 -4.23 7.71 -16.55
C THR A 69 -3.75 9.11 -16.18
N LEU A 70 -2.83 9.23 -15.23
CA LEU A 70 -2.27 10.51 -14.81
C LEU A 70 -1.57 11.25 -15.97
N VAL A 71 -0.78 10.50 -16.77
CA VAL A 71 -0.11 11.05 -17.96
C VAL A 71 -1.12 11.51 -19.01
N GLU A 72 -2.17 10.74 -19.27
CA GLU A 72 -3.23 11.13 -20.19
C GLU A 72 -3.98 12.39 -19.73
N LEU A 73 -4.11 12.57 -18.42
CA LEU A 73 -4.66 13.79 -17.82
C LEU A 73 -3.70 14.98 -17.79
N GLY A 74 -2.49 14.82 -18.31
CA GLY A 74 -1.52 15.90 -18.56
C GLY A 74 -0.39 16.01 -17.54
N ALA A 75 -0.25 15.09 -16.59
CA ALA A 75 0.84 15.08 -15.62
C ALA A 75 2.15 14.56 -16.23
N GLU A 76 3.27 15.07 -15.73
CA GLU A 76 4.57 14.42 -15.80
C GLU A 76 4.73 13.52 -14.57
N VAL A 77 5.06 12.23 -14.79
CA VAL A 77 5.05 11.23 -13.72
C VAL A 77 6.42 10.57 -13.59
N ARG A 78 6.86 10.36 -12.34
CA ARG A 78 8.01 9.52 -11.99
C ARG A 78 7.59 8.56 -10.90
N TRP A 79 8.04 7.30 -10.97
CA TRP A 79 7.52 6.24 -10.11
C TRP A 79 8.60 5.38 -9.48
N ALA A 80 8.42 5.07 -8.19
CA ALA A 80 9.12 4.02 -7.46
C ALA A 80 8.11 3.10 -6.78
N SER A 81 8.54 1.89 -6.41
CA SER A 81 7.71 1.01 -5.59
C SER A 81 7.80 1.40 -4.11
N CYS A 82 6.79 1.06 -3.33
CA CYS A 82 6.78 1.23 -1.87
C CYS A 82 7.13 -0.05 -1.10
N ASN A 83 7.60 -1.09 -1.79
CA ASN A 83 7.98 -2.36 -1.18
C ASN A 83 8.95 -3.14 -2.08
N ILE A 84 9.99 -3.71 -1.48
CA ILE A 84 11.08 -4.41 -2.21
C ILE A 84 10.65 -5.68 -2.96
N PHE A 85 9.51 -6.29 -2.60
CA PHE A 85 9.03 -7.54 -3.20
C PHE A 85 7.80 -7.39 -4.09
N SER A 86 7.19 -6.21 -4.15
CA SER A 86 5.87 -6.03 -4.76
C SER A 86 5.89 -5.67 -6.25
N THR A 87 7.03 -5.24 -6.78
CA THR A 87 7.15 -4.87 -8.19
C THR A 87 6.89 -6.06 -9.12
N GLN A 88 6.06 -5.84 -10.12
CA GLN A 88 5.92 -6.71 -11.28
C GLN A 88 6.84 -6.19 -12.39
N ASP A 89 7.97 -6.86 -12.61
CA ASP A 89 9.03 -6.40 -13.51
C ASP A 89 8.53 -6.10 -14.93
N HIS A 90 7.58 -6.90 -15.42
CA HIS A 90 6.94 -6.69 -16.71
C HIS A 90 6.04 -5.44 -16.76
N ALA A 91 5.41 -5.07 -15.65
CA ALA A 91 4.64 -3.82 -15.56
C ALA A 91 5.57 -2.61 -15.60
N ALA A 92 6.66 -2.64 -14.82
CA ALA A 92 7.69 -1.60 -14.84
C ALA A 92 8.30 -1.44 -16.25
N ALA A 93 8.62 -2.56 -16.92
CA ALA A 93 9.13 -2.57 -18.28
C ALA A 93 8.16 -1.94 -19.29
N ALA A 94 6.86 -2.24 -19.19
CA ALA A 94 5.85 -1.70 -20.10
C ALA A 94 5.71 -0.17 -19.97
N ILE A 95 5.80 0.36 -18.76
CA ILE A 95 5.73 1.81 -18.50
C ILE A 95 7.02 2.49 -18.95
N ALA A 96 8.19 1.93 -18.61
CA ALA A 96 9.48 2.45 -19.05
C ALA A 96 9.61 2.50 -20.59
N ALA A 97 9.12 1.47 -21.30
CA ALA A 97 9.10 1.43 -22.76
C ALA A 97 8.25 2.54 -23.41
N LYS A 98 7.30 3.12 -22.68
CA LYS A 98 6.55 4.32 -23.11
C LYS A 98 7.28 5.64 -22.82
N GLY A 99 8.50 5.58 -22.27
CA GLY A 99 9.28 6.77 -21.92
C GLY A 99 8.84 7.42 -20.60
N ILE A 100 8.06 6.72 -19.78
CA ILE A 100 7.67 7.20 -18.44
C ILE A 100 8.72 6.72 -17.43
N PRO A 101 9.34 7.61 -16.65
CA PRO A 101 10.37 7.26 -15.70
C PRO A 101 9.87 6.33 -14.58
N VAL A 102 10.43 5.13 -14.49
CA VAL A 102 10.17 4.14 -13.45
C VAL A 102 11.48 3.65 -12.86
N PHE A 103 11.55 3.60 -11.53
CA PHE A 103 12.68 3.11 -10.75
C PHE A 103 12.14 2.03 -9.81
N ALA A 104 12.03 0.81 -10.30
CA ALA A 104 11.50 -0.31 -9.52
C ALA A 104 11.82 -1.66 -10.17
N TRP A 105 12.14 -2.65 -9.34
CA TRP A 105 12.24 -4.07 -9.71
C TRP A 105 11.94 -4.98 -8.53
N LYS A 106 11.59 -6.21 -8.78
CA LYS A 106 11.36 -7.19 -7.73
C LYS A 106 12.69 -7.62 -7.11
N ASP A 107 12.70 -7.80 -5.80
CA ASP A 107 13.86 -8.17 -4.98
C ASP A 107 14.96 -7.08 -4.93
N GLU A 108 14.53 -5.82 -4.79
CA GLU A 108 15.43 -4.72 -4.44
C GLU A 108 16.08 -4.97 -3.07
N SER A 109 17.35 -4.58 -2.92
CA SER A 109 17.90 -4.37 -1.58
C SER A 109 17.31 -3.11 -0.94
N LEU A 110 17.41 -2.95 0.38
CA LEU A 110 16.94 -1.72 1.05
C LEU A 110 17.68 -0.47 0.53
N GLU A 111 18.97 -0.59 0.20
CA GLU A 111 19.77 0.48 -0.38
C GLU A 111 19.26 0.88 -1.78
N GLU A 112 18.89 -0.12 -2.60
CA GLU A 112 18.32 0.12 -3.93
C GLU A 112 16.93 0.75 -3.83
N TYR A 113 16.09 0.28 -2.91
CA TYR A 113 14.75 0.80 -2.64
C TYR A 113 14.77 2.31 -2.29
N TRP A 114 15.60 2.71 -1.33
CA TRP A 114 15.69 4.12 -0.94
C TRP A 114 16.35 4.99 -2.02
N TRP A 115 17.26 4.41 -2.80
CA TRP A 115 17.77 5.06 -3.99
C TRP A 115 16.68 5.28 -5.04
N CYS A 116 15.84 4.27 -5.33
CA CYS A 116 14.72 4.38 -6.26
C CYS A 116 13.72 5.45 -5.84
N THR A 117 13.36 5.51 -4.56
CA THR A 117 12.49 6.56 -4.01
C THR A 117 13.09 7.95 -4.20
N ALA A 118 14.39 8.11 -3.94
CA ALA A 118 15.10 9.38 -4.17
C ALA A 118 15.13 9.78 -5.66
N GLN A 119 15.28 8.80 -6.58
CA GLN A 119 15.21 9.05 -8.03
C GLN A 119 13.82 9.48 -8.48
N ALA A 120 12.76 8.89 -7.94
CA ALA A 120 11.39 9.30 -8.24
C ALA A 120 11.09 10.74 -7.77
N LEU A 121 11.75 11.20 -6.70
CA LEU A 121 11.65 12.57 -6.17
C LEU A 121 12.56 13.59 -6.90
N SER A 122 13.24 13.19 -7.97
CA SER A 122 14.18 14.05 -8.71
C SER A 122 13.73 14.21 -10.16
N PHE A 123 13.22 15.38 -10.51
CA PHE A 123 12.80 15.73 -11.87
C PHE A 123 13.96 16.38 -12.64
N PRO A 124 13.85 16.49 -13.99
CA PRO A 124 14.85 17.22 -14.79
C PRO A 124 15.12 18.64 -14.28
N GLU A 125 16.27 19.22 -14.63
CA GLU A 125 16.66 20.60 -14.31
C GLU A 125 16.74 20.92 -12.80
N GLY A 126 16.80 19.90 -11.93
CA GLY A 126 16.86 20.07 -10.48
C GLY A 126 15.52 20.39 -9.84
N GLU A 127 14.44 20.18 -10.58
CA GLU A 127 13.08 20.28 -10.05
C GLU A 127 12.71 19.07 -9.18
N GLY A 128 11.65 19.21 -8.41
CA GLY A 128 11.02 18.14 -7.65
C GLY A 128 9.54 17.96 -8.02
N PRO A 129 8.86 17.02 -7.37
CA PRO A 129 7.41 16.91 -7.53
C PRO A 129 6.68 18.13 -6.99
N ASN A 130 5.53 18.42 -7.55
CA ASN A 130 4.57 19.34 -6.94
C ASN A 130 3.31 18.62 -6.43
N LEU A 131 3.23 17.31 -6.64
CA LEU A 131 2.27 16.39 -6.06
C LEU A 131 2.94 15.04 -5.76
N ILE A 132 2.50 14.36 -4.70
CA ILE A 132 2.95 13.01 -4.35
C ILE A 132 1.75 12.09 -4.21
N ILE A 133 1.85 10.88 -4.76
CA ILE A 133 1.04 9.71 -4.42
C ILE A 133 1.92 8.79 -3.60
N ASP A 134 1.58 8.57 -2.35
CA ASP A 134 2.37 7.75 -1.43
C ASP A 134 1.55 6.56 -0.91
N ASP A 135 2.26 5.50 -0.54
CA ASP A 135 1.69 4.29 0.04
C ASP A 135 2.61 3.79 1.15
N GLY A 136 2.31 4.21 2.37
CA GLY A 136 3.13 3.99 3.56
C GLY A 136 3.93 5.20 4.01
N GLY A 137 3.96 6.28 3.21
CA GLY A 137 4.54 7.56 3.59
C GLY A 137 6.06 7.63 3.46
N ASP A 138 6.71 6.80 2.64
CA ASP A 138 8.17 6.77 2.54
C ASP A 138 8.72 7.91 1.69
N ALA A 139 8.07 8.28 0.58
CA ALA A 139 8.43 9.47 -0.17
C ALA A 139 8.20 10.74 0.67
N SER A 140 7.08 10.79 1.38
CA SER A 140 6.75 11.87 2.33
C SER A 140 7.79 11.97 3.44
N LEU A 141 8.25 10.84 3.99
CA LEU A 141 9.31 10.80 5.00
C LEU A 141 10.61 11.43 4.49
N LEU A 142 11.06 11.05 3.28
CA LEU A 142 12.28 11.64 2.70
C LEU A 142 12.17 13.14 2.51
N VAL A 143 11.02 13.65 2.05
CA VAL A 143 10.79 15.08 1.87
C VAL A 143 10.83 15.82 3.22
N HIS A 144 10.10 15.32 4.23
CA HIS A 144 10.02 15.98 5.54
C HIS A 144 11.36 15.93 6.30
N LEU A 145 12.02 14.76 6.31
CA LEU A 145 13.30 14.59 6.98
C LEU A 145 14.42 15.34 6.23
N GLY A 146 14.39 15.33 4.91
CA GLY A 146 15.32 16.09 4.08
C GLY A 146 15.21 17.61 4.31
N PHE A 147 13.98 18.13 4.37
CA PHE A 147 13.74 19.54 4.71
C PHE A 147 14.27 19.91 6.10
N LYS A 148 14.01 19.07 7.10
CA LYS A 148 14.56 19.25 8.45
C LYS A 148 16.09 19.21 8.44
N ALA A 149 16.69 18.30 7.68
CA ALA A 149 18.13 18.12 7.59
C ALA A 149 18.84 19.26 6.83
N GLU A 150 18.18 19.93 5.89
CA GLU A 150 18.71 21.16 5.28
C GLU A 150 18.74 22.33 6.28
N ASN A 151 17.84 22.37 7.26
CA ASN A 151 17.85 23.38 8.33
C ASN A 151 18.87 23.03 9.43
N ASP A 152 18.97 21.74 9.79
CA ASP A 152 19.92 21.24 10.80
C ASP A 152 20.49 19.87 10.39
N PRO A 153 21.64 19.83 9.69
CA PRO A 153 22.24 18.57 9.25
C PRO A 153 22.60 17.60 10.39
N LYS A 154 22.74 18.09 11.62
CA LYS A 154 23.09 17.24 12.78
C LYS A 154 22.01 16.23 13.13
N ILE A 155 20.76 16.43 12.71
CA ILE A 155 19.69 15.45 12.94
C ILE A 155 19.97 14.10 12.27
N LEU A 156 20.84 14.10 11.22
CA LEU A 156 21.24 12.88 10.53
C LEU A 156 22.39 12.13 11.24
N ASP A 157 22.99 12.71 12.30
CA ASP A 157 24.09 12.09 13.04
C ASP A 157 23.61 11.25 14.24
N ARG A 158 22.30 11.15 14.42
CA ARG A 158 21.71 10.32 15.47
C ARG A 158 22.01 8.85 15.25
N LYS A 159 22.05 8.08 16.35
CA LYS A 159 22.18 6.61 16.27
C LYS A 159 20.92 6.04 15.61
N PRO A 160 21.04 5.29 14.51
CA PRO A 160 19.89 4.67 13.86
C PRO A 160 19.27 3.59 14.76
N ALA A 161 17.95 3.50 14.75
CA ALA A 161 17.19 2.48 15.48
C ALA A 161 17.10 1.15 14.71
N SER A 162 17.34 1.19 13.38
CA SER A 162 17.29 0.02 12.50
C SER A 162 18.32 0.13 11.37
N LYS A 163 18.55 -1.00 10.68
CA LYS A 163 19.36 -1.01 9.45
C LYS A 163 18.77 -0.09 8.40
N GLU A 164 17.45 -0.11 8.21
CA GLU A 164 16.74 0.73 7.26
C GLU A 164 16.89 2.22 7.58
N GLU A 165 16.73 2.63 8.84
CA GLU A 165 16.97 4.01 9.23
C GLU A 165 18.41 4.44 8.95
N SER A 166 19.40 3.56 9.16
CA SER A 166 20.79 3.85 8.80
C SER A 166 20.96 4.18 7.31
N ILE A 167 20.25 3.45 6.44
CA ILE A 167 20.27 3.68 5.00
C ILE A 167 19.60 5.01 4.65
N ILE A 168 18.44 5.31 5.24
CA ILE A 168 17.73 6.59 5.05
C ILE A 168 18.64 7.77 5.41
N LEU A 169 19.26 7.73 6.59
CA LEU A 169 20.15 8.78 7.05
C LEU A 169 21.37 8.96 6.12
N SER A 170 21.94 7.85 5.65
CA SER A 170 23.07 7.88 4.68
C SER A 170 22.65 8.47 3.34
N THR A 171 21.50 8.05 2.81
CA THR A 171 20.92 8.56 1.55
C THR A 171 20.70 10.07 1.62
N LEU A 172 20.12 10.55 2.72
CA LEU A 172 19.90 11.99 2.91
C LEU A 172 21.21 12.76 3.04
N LYS A 173 22.23 12.25 3.76
CA LYS A 173 23.55 12.87 3.84
C LYS A 173 24.18 13.05 2.45
N GLU A 174 24.10 12.02 1.60
CA GLU A 174 24.59 12.11 0.23
C GLU A 174 23.83 13.15 -0.60
N LEU A 175 22.50 13.17 -0.50
CA LEU A 175 21.65 14.10 -1.24
C LEU A 175 21.87 15.56 -0.82
N LEU A 176 22.07 15.84 0.47
CA LEU A 176 22.37 17.18 0.96
C LEU A 176 23.66 17.75 0.35
N VAL A 177 24.67 16.88 0.13
CA VAL A 177 25.94 17.28 -0.49
C VAL A 177 25.80 17.45 -2.00
N LYS A 178 25.10 16.54 -2.67
CA LYS A 178 24.96 16.52 -4.14
C LYS A 178 23.98 17.56 -4.67
N GLU A 179 22.90 17.81 -3.95
CA GLU A 179 21.81 18.69 -4.36
C GLU A 179 21.41 19.67 -3.23
N PRO A 180 22.28 20.61 -2.84
CA PRO A 180 21.98 21.54 -1.74
C PRO A 180 20.75 22.38 -2.05
N GLY A 181 19.87 22.54 -1.05
CA GLY A 181 18.61 23.28 -1.18
C GLY A 181 17.50 22.56 -1.94
N LYS A 182 17.68 21.29 -2.27
CA LYS A 182 16.68 20.46 -2.97
C LYS A 182 15.36 20.39 -2.23
N TRP A 183 15.43 20.06 -0.93
CA TRP A 183 14.22 19.81 -0.14
C TRP A 183 13.42 21.07 0.11
N HIS A 184 14.09 22.22 0.31
CA HIS A 184 13.41 23.52 0.38
C HIS A 184 12.71 23.87 -0.95
N ARG A 185 13.34 23.56 -2.10
CA ARG A 185 12.69 23.77 -3.41
C ARG A 185 11.46 22.87 -3.55
N VAL A 186 11.60 21.57 -3.24
CA VAL A 186 10.50 20.60 -3.30
C VAL A 186 9.33 21.08 -2.43
N VAL A 187 9.55 21.35 -1.16
CA VAL A 187 8.48 21.75 -0.22
C VAL A 187 7.78 23.05 -0.67
N ARG A 188 8.54 24.01 -1.22
CA ARG A 188 7.97 25.26 -1.72
C ARG A 188 6.98 25.07 -2.88
N GLU A 189 7.21 24.04 -3.73
CA GLU A 189 6.39 23.77 -4.91
C GLU A 189 5.35 22.69 -4.70
N LEU A 190 5.50 21.89 -3.63
CA LEU A 190 4.63 20.77 -3.33
C LEU A 190 3.26 21.26 -2.86
N LYS A 191 2.23 21.01 -3.67
CA LYS A 191 0.84 21.38 -3.38
C LYS A 191 0.14 20.40 -2.46
N GLY A 192 0.58 19.16 -2.42
CA GLY A 192 0.01 18.17 -1.50
C GLY A 192 0.42 16.74 -1.80
N ILE A 193 -0.01 15.87 -0.88
CA ILE A 193 0.24 14.44 -0.84
C ILE A 193 -1.11 13.73 -0.82
N SER A 194 -1.26 12.61 -1.55
CA SER A 194 -2.36 11.67 -1.31
C SER A 194 -1.80 10.34 -0.83
N GLU A 195 -2.36 9.81 0.26
CA GLU A 195 -1.87 8.62 0.94
C GLU A 195 -2.85 7.46 0.79
N GLU A 196 -2.31 6.30 0.37
CA GLU A 196 -3.08 5.10 0.04
C GLU A 196 -3.40 4.23 1.27
N THR A 197 -2.49 4.15 2.25
CA THR A 197 -2.59 3.11 3.27
C THR A 197 -2.68 3.65 4.70
N THR A 198 -3.28 2.86 5.58
CA THR A 198 -3.51 3.19 7.00
C THR A 198 -2.22 3.63 7.70
N THR A 199 -1.09 2.98 7.44
CA THR A 199 0.17 3.30 8.11
C THR A 199 0.73 4.65 7.71
N GLY A 200 0.68 4.98 6.41
CA GLY A 200 1.09 6.29 5.92
C GLY A 200 0.16 7.40 6.43
N VAL A 201 -1.14 7.15 6.46
CA VAL A 201 -2.12 8.06 7.06
C VAL A 201 -1.80 8.33 8.53
N HIS A 202 -1.42 7.30 9.29
CA HIS A 202 -1.03 7.46 10.70
C HIS A 202 0.20 8.36 10.85
N ARG A 203 1.20 8.19 9.99
CA ARG A 203 2.39 9.07 9.94
C ARG A 203 2.00 10.53 9.64
N LEU A 204 1.10 10.76 8.69
CA LEU A 204 0.63 12.10 8.34
C LEU A 204 -0.08 12.78 9.51
N TYR A 205 -0.97 12.07 10.22
CA TYR A 205 -1.63 12.60 11.42
C TYR A 205 -0.62 12.90 12.54
N GLN A 206 0.35 12.03 12.78
CA GLN A 206 1.41 12.28 13.76
C GLN A 206 2.23 13.53 13.41
N MET A 207 2.61 13.69 12.13
CA MET A 207 3.31 14.89 11.68
C MET A 207 2.45 16.15 11.85
N MET A 208 1.15 16.06 11.58
CA MET A 208 0.22 17.18 11.76
C MET A 208 0.09 17.55 13.24
N GLU A 209 -0.13 16.59 14.13
CA GLU A 209 -0.26 16.80 15.57
C GLU A 209 1.01 17.40 16.20
N ASN A 210 2.17 17.01 15.70
CA ASN A 210 3.47 17.54 16.11
C ASN A 210 3.81 18.90 15.47
N GLY A 211 2.97 19.44 14.58
CA GLY A 211 3.27 20.66 13.83
C GLY A 211 4.41 20.50 12.82
N GLU A 212 4.68 19.29 12.37
CA GLU A 212 5.78 18.91 11.47
C GLU A 212 5.34 18.69 10.02
N LEU A 213 4.03 18.57 9.76
CA LEU A 213 3.49 18.41 8.42
C LEU A 213 3.77 19.69 7.61
N LEU A 214 4.42 19.55 6.46
CA LEU A 214 4.89 20.68 5.66
C LEU A 214 3.91 21.11 4.57
N VAL A 215 3.01 20.23 4.15
CA VAL A 215 2.07 20.42 3.06
C VAL A 215 0.73 19.75 3.35
N PRO A 216 -0.39 20.15 2.72
CA PRO A 216 -1.66 19.46 2.89
C PRO A 216 -1.59 18.02 2.39
N ALA A 217 -2.36 17.14 3.03
CA ALA A 217 -2.45 15.75 2.63
C ALA A 217 -3.93 15.30 2.51
N ILE A 218 -4.23 14.45 1.52
CA ILE A 218 -5.52 13.75 1.42
C ILE A 218 -5.33 12.29 1.83
N ASN A 219 -6.02 11.90 2.87
CA ASN A 219 -6.17 10.53 3.31
C ASN A 219 -7.15 9.81 2.38
N VAL A 220 -6.63 9.11 1.38
CA VAL A 220 -7.41 8.30 0.45
C VAL A 220 -7.85 6.98 1.09
N ASN A 221 -7.03 6.42 2.01
CA ASN A 221 -7.35 5.17 2.69
C ASN A 221 -8.73 5.17 3.34
N ASP A 222 -9.14 6.31 3.93
CA ASP A 222 -10.42 6.41 4.65
C ASP A 222 -11.61 6.80 3.76
N SER A 223 -11.42 6.96 2.46
CA SER A 223 -12.54 6.96 1.51
C SER A 223 -13.28 5.64 1.62
N VAL A 224 -14.62 5.66 1.63
CA VAL A 224 -15.40 4.43 1.81
C VAL A 224 -15.19 3.47 0.64
N THR A 225 -15.13 4.01 -0.59
CA THR A 225 -14.84 3.23 -1.79
C THR A 225 -13.38 2.72 -1.87
N LYS A 226 -12.50 3.13 -0.94
CA LYS A 226 -11.18 2.53 -0.75
C LYS A 226 -11.22 1.52 0.40
N SER A 227 -11.43 1.96 1.63
CA SER A 227 -11.30 1.13 2.83
C SER A 227 -12.26 -0.07 2.86
N LYS A 228 -13.52 0.13 2.43
CA LYS A 228 -14.52 -0.95 2.42
C LYS A 228 -14.46 -1.83 1.18
N PHE A 229 -13.58 -1.52 0.22
CA PHE A 229 -13.38 -2.29 -1.02
C PHE A 229 -11.97 -2.90 -1.05
N ASP A 230 -10.94 -2.09 -1.10
CA ASP A 230 -9.54 -2.52 -1.13
C ASP A 230 -9.17 -3.35 0.10
N ASN A 231 -9.25 -2.75 1.28
CA ASN A 231 -8.85 -3.42 2.51
C ASN A 231 -9.71 -4.66 2.81
N LEU A 232 -10.98 -4.64 2.45
CA LEU A 232 -11.92 -5.75 2.71
C LEU A 232 -11.91 -6.79 1.58
N TYR A 233 -12.35 -6.41 0.38
CA TYR A 233 -12.49 -7.35 -0.74
C TYR A 233 -11.15 -7.71 -1.37
N GLY A 234 -10.22 -6.76 -1.45
CA GLY A 234 -8.87 -7.00 -1.95
C GLY A 234 -8.14 -8.06 -1.12
N CYS A 235 -8.12 -7.89 0.20
CA CYS A 235 -7.49 -8.86 1.10
C CYS A 235 -8.25 -10.20 1.13
N ARG A 236 -9.59 -10.18 0.94
CA ARG A 236 -10.40 -11.40 0.86
C ARG A 236 -9.96 -12.32 -0.28
N GLU A 237 -9.56 -11.77 -1.43
CA GLU A 237 -9.09 -12.57 -2.56
C GLU A 237 -7.58 -12.81 -2.50
N SER A 238 -6.80 -11.78 -2.24
CA SER A 238 -5.35 -11.83 -2.37
C SER A 238 -4.63 -12.61 -1.26
N LEU A 239 -5.20 -12.73 -0.05
CA LEU A 239 -4.62 -13.60 0.98
C LEU A 239 -4.58 -15.06 0.51
N ALA A 240 -5.70 -15.56 -0.02
CA ALA A 240 -5.78 -16.93 -0.49
C ALA A 240 -4.83 -17.18 -1.67
N ASP A 241 -4.70 -16.21 -2.57
CA ASP A 241 -3.77 -16.28 -3.71
C ASP A 241 -2.32 -16.36 -3.22
N GLY A 242 -1.92 -15.48 -2.28
CA GLY A 242 -0.59 -15.49 -1.68
C GLY A 242 -0.25 -16.82 -0.99
N LEU A 243 -1.14 -17.31 -0.13
CA LEU A 243 -0.95 -18.58 0.57
C LEU A 243 -0.83 -19.77 -0.40
N LYS A 244 -1.69 -19.85 -1.40
CA LYS A 244 -1.71 -20.96 -2.36
C LYS A 244 -0.47 -20.95 -3.27
N ARG A 245 -0.08 -19.80 -3.80
CA ARG A 245 1.14 -19.69 -4.62
C ARG A 245 2.40 -19.97 -3.82
N ALA A 246 2.45 -19.51 -2.56
CA ALA A 246 3.59 -19.76 -1.69
C ALA A 246 3.75 -21.23 -1.33
N THR A 247 2.68 -21.90 -0.95
CA THR A 247 2.76 -23.17 -0.24
C THR A 247 2.01 -24.32 -0.90
N ASP A 248 1.08 -24.03 -1.79
CA ASP A 248 0.17 -25.01 -2.42
C ASP A 248 -0.61 -25.88 -1.39
N VAL A 249 -0.75 -25.42 -0.15
CA VAL A 249 -1.44 -26.16 0.89
C VAL A 249 -2.95 -26.10 0.71
N MET A 250 -3.63 -27.16 1.08
CA MET A 250 -5.08 -27.18 1.20
C MET A 250 -5.50 -26.40 2.43
N ILE A 251 -6.32 -25.36 2.24
CA ILE A 251 -6.82 -24.49 3.34
C ILE A 251 -7.96 -25.19 4.10
N ALA A 252 -8.81 -25.95 3.42
CA ALA A 252 -9.92 -26.65 4.06
C ALA A 252 -9.42 -27.59 5.16
N GLY A 253 -10.14 -27.59 6.28
CA GLY A 253 -9.83 -28.41 7.45
C GLY A 253 -8.68 -27.89 8.34
N LYS A 254 -8.00 -26.79 7.95
CA LYS A 254 -6.99 -26.16 8.78
C LYS A 254 -7.59 -25.18 9.78
N VAL A 255 -6.85 -24.94 10.87
CA VAL A 255 -7.11 -23.85 11.79
C VAL A 255 -6.31 -22.64 11.31
N VAL A 256 -7.01 -21.55 10.97
CA VAL A 256 -6.41 -20.29 10.55
C VAL A 256 -6.65 -19.24 11.63
N VAL A 257 -5.59 -18.69 12.16
CA VAL A 257 -5.61 -17.63 13.16
C VAL A 257 -5.40 -16.30 12.44
N VAL A 258 -6.38 -15.40 12.51
CA VAL A 258 -6.29 -14.06 11.92
C VAL A 258 -6.15 -13.06 13.07
N CYS A 259 -5.00 -12.39 13.12
CA CYS A 259 -4.71 -11.37 14.12
C CYS A 259 -5.19 -10.00 13.61
N GLY A 260 -6.24 -9.48 14.23
CA GLY A 260 -6.93 -8.24 13.84
C GLY A 260 -8.26 -8.50 13.12
N TYR A 261 -9.29 -7.68 13.43
CA TYR A 261 -10.62 -7.75 12.80
C TYR A 261 -11.12 -6.38 12.32
N GLY A 262 -10.18 -5.53 11.87
CA GLY A 262 -10.46 -4.37 11.04
C GLY A 262 -10.89 -4.79 9.63
N ASP A 263 -10.95 -3.89 8.65
CA ASP A 263 -11.42 -4.21 7.30
C ASP A 263 -10.57 -5.33 6.64
N VAL A 264 -9.26 -5.30 6.81
CA VAL A 264 -8.34 -6.34 6.32
C VAL A 264 -8.64 -7.69 6.98
N GLY A 265 -8.67 -7.74 8.31
CA GLY A 265 -8.94 -8.97 9.06
C GLY A 265 -10.30 -9.57 8.77
N LYS A 266 -11.33 -8.73 8.58
CA LYS A 266 -12.68 -9.16 8.14
C LYS A 266 -12.63 -9.85 6.78
N GLY A 267 -11.92 -9.26 5.82
CA GLY A 267 -11.72 -9.84 4.50
C GLY A 267 -11.02 -11.22 4.58
N CYS A 268 -9.90 -11.26 5.29
CA CYS A 268 -9.10 -12.46 5.51
C CYS A 268 -9.91 -13.59 6.19
N SER A 269 -10.59 -13.28 7.28
CA SER A 269 -11.40 -14.26 8.03
C SER A 269 -12.52 -14.85 7.19
N LYS A 270 -13.25 -14.01 6.42
CA LYS A 270 -14.31 -14.45 5.51
C LYS A 270 -13.77 -15.32 4.39
N SER A 271 -12.60 -14.97 3.84
CA SER A 271 -11.93 -15.77 2.80
C SER A 271 -11.55 -17.15 3.29
N MET A 272 -10.83 -17.22 4.41
CA MET A 272 -10.38 -18.50 4.95
C MET A 272 -11.55 -19.41 5.35
N ARG A 273 -12.61 -18.86 5.95
CA ARG A 273 -13.83 -19.62 6.23
C ARG A 273 -14.51 -20.12 4.97
N ALA A 274 -14.56 -19.32 3.91
CA ALA A 274 -15.13 -19.74 2.62
C ALA A 274 -14.36 -20.90 1.97
N TYR A 275 -13.05 -20.98 2.20
CA TYR A 275 -12.23 -22.12 1.80
C TYR A 275 -12.36 -23.34 2.71
N GLY A 276 -13.19 -23.30 3.76
CA GLY A 276 -13.44 -24.43 4.65
C GLY A 276 -12.50 -24.55 5.85
N ALA A 277 -11.77 -23.48 6.18
CA ALA A 277 -10.98 -23.42 7.40
C ALA A 277 -11.84 -23.15 8.63
N ARG A 278 -11.40 -23.66 9.79
CA ARG A 278 -11.84 -23.15 11.09
C ARG A 278 -11.03 -21.89 11.41
N VAL A 279 -11.70 -20.75 11.47
CA VAL A 279 -11.06 -19.46 11.67
C VAL A 279 -11.19 -19.02 13.12
N ILE A 280 -10.08 -18.62 13.72
CA ILE A 280 -9.99 -17.99 15.02
C ILE A 280 -9.50 -16.56 14.80
N VAL A 281 -10.13 -15.59 15.44
CA VAL A 281 -9.77 -14.18 15.39
C VAL A 281 -9.10 -13.79 16.69
N THR A 282 -8.05 -12.96 16.62
CA THR A 282 -7.52 -12.28 17.80
C THR A 282 -7.71 -10.78 17.64
N GLU A 283 -8.14 -10.09 18.69
CA GLU A 283 -8.50 -8.66 18.58
C GLU A 283 -8.34 -7.94 19.93
N ILE A 284 -7.96 -6.67 19.89
CA ILE A 284 -7.84 -5.79 21.06
C ILE A 284 -9.03 -4.84 21.22
N ASP A 285 -9.67 -4.46 20.08
CA ASP A 285 -10.83 -3.59 20.09
C ASP A 285 -12.09 -4.40 20.45
N PRO A 286 -12.76 -4.06 21.57
CA PRO A 286 -13.95 -4.80 22.00
C PRO A 286 -15.11 -4.74 21.01
N ILE A 287 -15.22 -3.69 20.19
CA ILE A 287 -16.24 -3.55 19.16
C ILE A 287 -15.96 -4.54 18.02
N CYS A 288 -14.72 -4.57 17.54
CA CYS A 288 -14.30 -5.50 16.49
C CYS A 288 -14.37 -6.96 16.96
N ALA A 289 -13.96 -7.24 18.20
CA ALA A 289 -14.09 -8.56 18.81
C ALA A 289 -15.57 -9.02 18.93
N LEU A 290 -16.46 -8.12 19.35
CA LEU A 290 -17.90 -8.41 19.40
C LEU A 290 -18.46 -8.68 17.99
N GLN A 291 -18.07 -7.90 16.99
CA GLN A 291 -18.47 -8.14 15.59
C GLN A 291 -18.01 -9.52 15.10
N ALA A 292 -16.76 -9.91 15.38
CA ALA A 292 -16.24 -11.22 15.02
C ALA A 292 -17.04 -12.34 15.65
N ALA A 293 -17.35 -12.23 16.94
CA ALA A 293 -18.16 -13.21 17.67
C ALA A 293 -19.59 -13.29 17.11
N MET A 294 -20.24 -12.17 16.79
CA MET A 294 -21.58 -12.12 16.19
C MET A 294 -21.61 -12.71 14.76
N GLU A 295 -20.49 -12.62 14.03
CA GLU A 295 -20.35 -13.28 12.73
C GLU A 295 -19.99 -14.77 12.83
N GLY A 296 -19.90 -15.32 14.06
CA GLY A 296 -19.69 -16.74 14.34
C GLY A 296 -18.22 -17.18 14.28
N PHE A 297 -17.28 -16.27 14.45
CA PHE A 297 -15.87 -16.59 14.65
C PHE A 297 -15.58 -16.81 16.13
N GLU A 298 -14.69 -17.75 16.41
CA GLU A 298 -14.10 -17.90 17.73
C GLU A 298 -13.10 -16.75 17.96
N VAL A 299 -13.15 -16.09 19.13
CA VAL A 299 -12.23 -15.00 19.47
C VAL A 299 -11.39 -15.41 20.66
N LYS A 300 -10.07 -15.40 20.51
CA LYS A 300 -9.08 -15.82 21.52
C LYS A 300 -7.90 -14.84 21.55
N THR A 301 -7.00 -14.99 22.53
CA THR A 301 -5.67 -14.39 22.46
C THR A 301 -4.74 -15.22 21.57
N VAL A 302 -3.66 -14.62 21.08
CA VAL A 302 -2.67 -15.34 20.25
C VAL A 302 -2.11 -16.56 21.00
N GLU A 303 -1.79 -16.38 22.29
CA GLU A 303 -1.20 -17.41 23.16
C GLU A 303 -2.07 -18.65 23.25
N ASN A 304 -3.42 -18.48 23.21
CA ASN A 304 -4.37 -19.58 23.29
C ASN A 304 -4.61 -20.31 21.97
N THR A 305 -3.87 -19.96 20.90
CA THR A 305 -4.02 -20.54 19.57
C THR A 305 -2.78 -21.29 19.08
N LEU A 306 -1.64 -21.14 19.77
CA LEU A 306 -0.33 -21.58 19.29
C LEU A 306 -0.25 -23.08 19.00
N GLU A 307 -0.85 -23.91 19.86
CA GLU A 307 -0.81 -25.37 19.74
C GLU A 307 -1.79 -25.91 18.66
N GLU A 308 -2.82 -25.15 18.32
CA GLU A 308 -3.84 -25.61 17.36
C GLU A 308 -3.75 -24.93 15.98
N GLY A 309 -3.15 -23.73 15.88
CA GLY A 309 -3.04 -22.95 14.66
C GLY A 309 -2.16 -23.62 13.61
N ASN A 310 -2.68 -23.76 12.39
CA ASN A 310 -1.91 -24.24 11.25
C ASN A 310 -1.37 -23.06 10.38
N ILE A 311 -2.14 -22.00 10.30
CA ILE A 311 -1.80 -20.78 9.53
C ILE A 311 -2.09 -19.58 10.42
N PHE A 312 -1.10 -18.71 10.56
CA PHE A 312 -1.21 -17.44 11.29
C PHE A 312 -1.07 -16.29 10.30
N VAL A 313 -2.03 -15.36 10.35
CA VAL A 313 -2.10 -14.19 9.45
C VAL A 313 -2.19 -12.94 10.29
N THR A 314 -1.20 -12.06 10.24
CA THR A 314 -1.26 -10.75 10.91
C THR A 314 -1.86 -9.69 9.98
N ALA A 315 -2.72 -8.84 10.54
CA ALA A 315 -3.52 -7.85 9.81
C ALA A 315 -3.87 -6.63 10.70
N THR A 316 -2.95 -6.22 11.57
CA THR A 316 -3.24 -5.23 12.63
C THR A 316 -2.68 -3.84 12.34
N GLY A 317 -1.62 -3.76 11.50
CA GLY A 317 -0.83 -2.53 11.32
C GLY A 317 -0.03 -2.14 12.58
N ASN A 318 0.10 -3.06 13.56
CA ASN A 318 0.85 -2.86 14.80
C ASN A 318 2.24 -3.49 14.68
N ARG A 319 2.95 -3.62 15.78
CA ARG A 319 4.25 -4.27 15.85
C ARG A 319 4.21 -5.45 16.84
N ASP A 320 5.10 -6.43 16.63
CA ASP A 320 5.35 -7.52 17.58
C ASP A 320 4.07 -8.32 17.94
N VAL A 321 3.18 -8.51 16.97
CA VAL A 321 1.93 -9.28 17.15
C VAL A 321 2.24 -10.76 17.27
N ILE A 322 3.11 -11.27 16.41
CA ILE A 322 3.70 -12.61 16.51
C ILE A 322 5.15 -12.44 16.95
N ARG A 323 5.43 -12.83 18.21
CA ARG A 323 6.74 -12.72 18.84
C ARG A 323 7.51 -14.03 18.74
N LEU A 324 8.81 -13.99 19.05
CA LEU A 324 9.68 -15.16 19.07
C LEU A 324 9.17 -16.24 20.03
N ASP A 325 8.71 -15.86 21.24
CA ASP A 325 8.16 -16.79 22.22
C ASP A 325 6.85 -17.46 21.77
N HIS A 326 6.10 -16.82 20.86
CA HIS A 326 4.96 -17.44 20.18
C HIS A 326 5.45 -18.47 19.16
N MET A 327 6.40 -18.11 18.29
CA MET A 327 6.91 -18.97 17.23
C MET A 327 7.54 -20.26 17.74
N ILE A 328 8.24 -20.19 18.88
CA ILE A 328 8.82 -21.36 19.58
C ILE A 328 7.72 -22.36 20.02
N LYS A 329 6.51 -21.88 20.33
CA LYS A 329 5.39 -22.73 20.85
C LYS A 329 4.40 -23.11 19.74
N MET A 330 4.58 -22.62 18.53
CA MET A 330 3.69 -22.99 17.42
C MET A 330 3.84 -24.46 17.08
N LYS A 331 2.78 -25.00 16.54
CA LYS A 331 2.71 -26.35 16.02
C LYS A 331 3.75 -26.57 14.91
N ASP A 332 4.33 -27.76 14.85
CA ASP A 332 5.22 -28.13 13.74
C ASP A 332 4.55 -27.92 12.38
N GLN A 333 5.29 -27.36 11.42
CA GLN A 333 4.87 -26.97 10.09
C GLN A 333 3.79 -25.85 10.07
N ALA A 334 3.70 -25.04 11.12
CA ALA A 334 2.85 -23.84 11.09
C ALA A 334 3.35 -22.85 10.03
N ILE A 335 2.41 -22.21 9.33
CA ILE A 335 2.68 -21.18 8.32
C ILE A 335 2.36 -19.83 8.94
N VAL A 336 3.31 -18.90 8.89
CA VAL A 336 3.16 -17.56 9.42
C VAL A 336 3.34 -16.54 8.32
N CYS A 337 2.37 -15.65 8.15
CA CYS A 337 2.41 -14.61 7.14
C CYS A 337 1.76 -13.32 7.64
N ASN A 338 2.10 -12.23 6.96
CA ASN A 338 1.54 -10.91 7.21
C ASN A 338 0.82 -10.39 5.96
N ILE A 339 -0.27 -9.69 6.15
CA ILE A 339 -0.98 -8.94 5.11
C ILE A 339 -1.14 -7.45 5.49
N GLY A 340 -0.56 -7.04 6.62
CA GLY A 340 -0.38 -5.64 6.98
C GLY A 340 0.76 -5.00 6.18
N HIS A 341 0.79 -3.69 6.11
CA HIS A 341 1.70 -2.97 5.20
C HIS A 341 3.19 -3.19 5.49
N PHE A 342 3.60 -3.17 6.77
CA PHE A 342 5.01 -3.34 7.18
C PHE A 342 5.31 -4.74 7.73
N ASP A 343 6.60 -5.09 7.75
CA ASP A 343 7.14 -6.37 8.21
C ASP A 343 7.32 -6.48 9.73
N ASN A 344 6.97 -5.46 10.50
CA ASN A 344 7.19 -5.39 11.94
C ASN A 344 6.11 -6.08 12.80
N GLU A 345 5.06 -6.63 12.19
CA GLU A 345 4.04 -7.39 12.92
C GLU A 345 4.55 -8.76 13.40
N ILE A 346 5.56 -9.31 12.72
CA ILE A 346 6.18 -10.60 13.03
C ILE A 346 7.66 -10.36 13.38
N GLN A 347 8.13 -10.86 14.52
CA GLN A 347 9.52 -10.71 14.97
C GLN A 347 10.49 -11.62 14.20
N VAL A 348 10.57 -11.46 12.88
CA VAL A 348 11.45 -12.28 12.01
C VAL A 348 12.93 -12.06 12.38
N ASN A 349 13.34 -10.81 12.64
CA ASN A 349 14.72 -10.52 13.05
C ASN A 349 15.12 -11.28 14.34
N SER A 350 14.23 -11.29 15.33
CA SER A 350 14.48 -12.02 16.58
C SER A 350 14.54 -13.54 16.35
N LEU A 351 13.79 -14.06 15.39
CA LEU A 351 13.84 -15.46 14.99
C LEU A 351 15.19 -15.79 14.33
N GLU A 352 15.67 -14.93 13.43
CA GLU A 352 16.96 -15.09 12.74
C GLU A 352 18.17 -14.99 13.68
N GLU A 353 18.07 -14.17 14.71
CA GLU A 353 19.09 -14.00 15.74
C GLU A 353 19.07 -15.12 16.80
N MET A 354 18.05 -15.98 16.80
CA MET A 354 17.92 -17.05 17.78
C MET A 354 19.05 -18.08 17.64
N ARG A 355 19.72 -18.37 18.73
CA ARG A 355 20.80 -19.38 18.75
C ARG A 355 20.27 -20.76 18.38
N GLY A 356 20.87 -21.37 17.38
CA GLY A 356 20.57 -22.73 16.93
C GLY A 356 19.40 -22.86 15.99
N ILE A 357 18.81 -21.73 15.55
CA ILE A 357 17.83 -21.73 14.47
C ILE A 357 18.53 -22.00 13.12
N GLU A 358 17.90 -22.78 12.26
CA GLU A 358 18.36 -23.02 10.90
C GLU A 358 17.34 -22.44 9.90
N LYS A 359 17.75 -21.46 9.08
CA LYS A 359 16.95 -20.93 7.97
C LYS A 359 17.22 -21.69 6.70
N ILE A 360 16.19 -22.25 6.10
CA ILE A 360 16.24 -22.98 4.82
C ILE A 360 15.31 -22.26 3.83
N ASN A 361 15.87 -21.63 2.80
CA ASN A 361 15.05 -21.09 1.73
C ASN A 361 14.51 -22.23 0.86
N ILE A 362 13.19 -22.39 0.83
CA ILE A 362 12.52 -23.43 0.03
C ILE A 362 12.36 -22.99 -1.44
N LYS A 363 11.94 -21.75 -1.62
CA LYS A 363 11.80 -21.04 -2.90
C LYS A 363 11.69 -19.54 -2.63
N PRO A 364 11.75 -18.67 -3.63
CA PRO A 364 11.58 -17.23 -3.41
C PRO A 364 10.37 -16.93 -2.52
N GLN A 365 10.59 -16.11 -1.48
CA GLN A 365 9.58 -15.66 -0.52
C GLN A 365 8.99 -16.76 0.40
N VAL A 366 9.62 -17.93 0.50
CA VAL A 366 9.20 -19.03 1.38
C VAL A 366 10.40 -19.59 2.13
N ASP A 367 10.53 -19.24 3.40
CA ASP A 367 11.60 -19.67 4.28
C ASP A 367 11.08 -20.61 5.35
N LYS A 368 11.77 -21.72 5.54
CA LYS A 368 11.57 -22.66 6.63
C LYS A 368 12.58 -22.37 7.74
N TYR A 369 12.11 -22.25 8.96
CA TYR A 369 12.94 -22.10 10.15
C TYR A 369 12.82 -23.36 11.01
N VAL A 370 13.94 -24.07 11.21
CA VAL A 370 14.02 -25.29 12.01
C VAL A 370 14.59 -24.95 13.38
N PHE A 371 13.83 -25.24 14.42
CA PHE A 371 14.23 -25.01 15.80
C PHE A 371 15.14 -26.13 16.34
N PRO A 372 15.89 -25.87 17.43
CA PRO A 372 16.84 -26.86 18.00
C PRO A 372 16.19 -28.19 18.43
N ASP A 373 14.90 -28.21 18.74
CA ASP A 373 14.13 -29.41 19.08
C ASP A 373 13.63 -30.20 17.88
N GLY A 374 13.86 -29.71 16.67
CA GLY A 374 13.51 -30.33 15.40
C GLY A 374 12.16 -29.92 14.83
N HIS A 375 11.29 -29.21 15.59
CA HIS A 375 10.08 -28.65 14.98
C HIS A 375 10.43 -27.48 14.04
N ALA A 376 9.56 -27.16 13.10
CA ALA A 376 9.80 -26.10 12.13
C ALA A 376 8.54 -25.28 11.84
N ILE A 377 8.75 -24.02 11.43
CA ILE A 377 7.67 -23.16 10.90
C ILE A 377 8.08 -22.60 9.54
N PHE A 378 7.11 -22.12 8.78
CA PHE A 378 7.34 -21.39 7.54
C PHE A 378 7.00 -19.92 7.71
N ILE A 379 7.92 -19.04 7.32
CA ILE A 379 7.68 -17.60 7.23
C ILE A 379 7.55 -17.24 5.75
N LEU A 380 6.45 -16.55 5.39
CA LEU A 380 6.21 -16.13 4.02
C LEU A 380 6.60 -14.66 3.83
N ALA A 381 7.20 -14.35 2.68
CA ALA A 381 7.65 -13.03 2.27
C ALA A 381 8.47 -12.28 3.36
N GLU A 382 9.25 -13.03 4.16
CA GLU A 382 10.06 -12.49 5.25
C GLU A 382 9.24 -11.64 6.26
N GLY A 383 7.95 -11.97 6.47
CA GLY A 383 7.03 -11.19 7.29
C GLY A 383 6.43 -9.95 6.61
N ARG A 384 6.78 -9.69 5.35
CA ARG A 384 6.20 -8.62 4.52
C ARG A 384 4.85 -9.06 3.94
N LEU A 385 4.22 -8.19 3.14
CA LEU A 385 2.93 -8.44 2.47
C LEU A 385 2.92 -9.75 1.68
N VAL A 386 2.25 -10.78 2.20
CA VAL A 386 2.17 -12.11 1.55
C VAL A 386 1.48 -12.08 0.18
N ASN A 387 0.48 -11.23 0.01
CA ASN A 387 -0.29 -11.11 -1.21
C ASN A 387 0.51 -10.49 -2.37
N LEU A 388 1.49 -9.65 -2.09
CA LEU A 388 2.37 -9.02 -3.07
C LEU A 388 3.72 -9.72 -3.18
N GLY A 389 4.27 -10.18 -2.06
CA GLY A 389 5.53 -10.93 -2.05
C GLY A 389 5.40 -12.29 -2.73
N CYS A 390 4.37 -13.05 -2.38
CA CYS A 390 4.14 -14.41 -2.89
C CYS A 390 3.17 -14.48 -4.08
N ALA A 391 2.44 -13.40 -4.39
CA ALA A 391 1.46 -13.36 -5.49
C ALA A 391 1.51 -12.01 -6.22
N THR A 392 0.38 -11.55 -6.74
CA THR A 392 0.28 -10.37 -7.61
C THR A 392 -0.54 -9.22 -7.00
N GLY A 393 -0.91 -9.33 -5.72
CA GLY A 393 -1.66 -8.31 -4.99
C GLY A 393 -3.17 -8.37 -5.23
N HIS A 394 -3.82 -7.23 -5.08
CA HIS A 394 -5.27 -7.13 -5.18
C HIS A 394 -5.77 -7.18 -6.63
N PRO A 395 -6.99 -7.69 -6.88
CA PRO A 395 -7.56 -7.77 -8.22
C PRO A 395 -7.84 -6.38 -8.80
N SER A 396 -7.77 -6.28 -10.13
CA SER A 396 -7.83 -5.02 -10.85
C SER A 396 -9.09 -4.20 -10.60
N PHE A 397 -10.27 -4.85 -10.45
CA PHE A 397 -11.52 -4.15 -10.15
C PHE A 397 -11.48 -3.41 -8.81
N VAL A 398 -10.90 -4.04 -7.79
CA VAL A 398 -10.73 -3.42 -6.47
C VAL A 398 -9.76 -2.25 -6.55
N MET A 399 -8.61 -2.45 -7.21
CA MET A 399 -7.63 -1.37 -7.39
C MET A 399 -8.15 -0.22 -8.26
N SER A 400 -9.13 -0.50 -9.14
CA SER A 400 -9.83 0.57 -9.85
C SER A 400 -10.51 1.56 -8.88
N ASN A 401 -11.12 1.07 -7.80
CA ASN A 401 -11.72 1.95 -6.79
C ASN A 401 -10.66 2.82 -6.11
N SER A 402 -9.59 2.21 -5.60
CA SER A 402 -8.50 2.91 -4.92
C SER A 402 -7.84 3.94 -5.84
N PHE A 403 -7.49 3.56 -7.04
CA PHE A 403 -6.77 4.43 -7.97
C PHE A 403 -7.65 5.51 -8.62
N THR A 404 -8.96 5.28 -8.69
CA THR A 404 -9.92 6.34 -9.04
C THR A 404 -9.97 7.40 -7.93
N ASN A 405 -9.97 6.99 -6.64
CA ASN A 405 -9.84 7.90 -5.51
C ASN A 405 -8.52 8.68 -5.57
N GLN A 406 -7.38 8.02 -5.83
CA GLN A 406 -6.08 8.68 -5.96
C GLN A 406 -6.09 9.73 -7.09
N THR A 407 -6.60 9.36 -8.24
CA THR A 407 -6.67 10.28 -9.39
C THR A 407 -7.52 11.51 -9.07
N LEU A 408 -8.68 11.34 -8.45
CA LEU A 408 -9.54 12.44 -8.03
C LEU A 408 -8.90 13.29 -6.94
N ALA A 409 -8.19 12.68 -5.98
CA ALA A 409 -7.45 13.39 -4.94
C ALA A 409 -6.33 14.25 -5.54
N GLN A 410 -5.59 13.74 -6.53
CA GLN A 410 -4.55 14.51 -7.22
C GLN A 410 -5.13 15.69 -8.00
N ILE A 411 -6.26 15.50 -8.69
CA ILE A 411 -6.95 16.58 -9.39
C ILE A 411 -7.43 17.64 -8.40
N ASP A 412 -7.97 17.23 -7.27
CA ASP A 412 -8.51 18.10 -6.24
C ASP A 412 -7.39 18.93 -5.56
N LEU A 413 -6.28 18.29 -5.18
CA LEU A 413 -5.08 18.96 -4.66
C LEU A 413 -4.48 19.95 -5.68
N TRP A 414 -4.46 19.59 -6.96
CA TRP A 414 -3.90 20.42 -8.01
C TRP A 414 -4.71 21.69 -8.27
N LYS A 415 -6.04 21.56 -8.26
CA LYS A 415 -6.95 22.65 -8.59
C LYS A 415 -7.28 23.58 -7.42
N ASN A 416 -7.19 23.09 -6.18
CA ASN A 416 -7.58 23.82 -4.99
C ASN A 416 -6.37 24.20 -4.15
N ASN A 417 -6.54 25.21 -3.30
CA ASN A 417 -5.53 25.63 -2.32
C ASN A 417 -5.98 25.17 -0.94
N TYR A 418 -5.35 24.12 -0.46
CA TYR A 418 -5.57 23.60 0.88
C TYR A 418 -4.63 24.28 1.90
N LYS A 419 -5.09 24.46 3.13
CA LYS A 419 -4.21 24.74 4.27
C LYS A 419 -3.48 23.45 4.64
N ILE A 420 -2.37 23.57 5.38
CA ILE A 420 -1.65 22.42 5.90
C ILE A 420 -2.53 21.70 6.93
N ASP A 421 -2.98 20.52 6.60
CA ASP A 421 -3.85 19.64 7.39
C ASP A 421 -3.97 18.28 6.70
N VAL A 422 -4.55 17.29 7.37
CA VAL A 422 -4.89 15.99 6.79
C VAL A 422 -6.39 15.95 6.50
N TYR A 423 -6.74 15.89 5.23
CA TYR A 423 -8.12 15.89 4.74
C TYR A 423 -8.54 14.49 4.31
N ARG A 424 -9.83 14.25 4.26
CA ARG A 424 -10.44 13.10 3.58
C ARG A 424 -11.01 13.54 2.25
N LEU A 425 -11.06 12.64 1.29
CA LEU A 425 -11.71 12.93 0.01
C LEU A 425 -13.19 13.31 0.26
N PRO A 426 -13.67 14.42 -0.31
CA PRO A 426 -15.06 14.85 -0.14
C PRO A 426 -16.07 13.75 -0.51
N LYS A 427 -17.15 13.63 0.25
CA LYS A 427 -18.15 12.56 0.09
C LYS A 427 -18.73 12.45 -1.30
N HIS A 428 -18.92 13.57 -1.99
CA HIS A 428 -19.43 13.56 -3.36
C HIS A 428 -18.47 12.92 -4.36
N LEU A 429 -17.13 13.02 -4.13
CA LEU A 429 -16.11 12.35 -4.95
C LEU A 429 -16.04 10.85 -4.61
N ASP A 430 -16.17 10.48 -3.34
CA ASP A 430 -16.26 9.08 -2.92
C ASP A 430 -17.49 8.38 -3.54
N GLU A 431 -18.66 9.04 -3.58
CA GLU A 431 -19.83 8.54 -4.31
C GLU A 431 -19.63 8.50 -5.84
N GLU A 432 -18.90 9.45 -6.42
CA GLU A 432 -18.57 9.44 -7.86
C GLU A 432 -17.73 8.22 -8.19
N VAL A 433 -16.73 7.87 -7.38
CA VAL A 433 -15.96 6.64 -7.55
C VAL A 433 -16.89 5.43 -7.64
N ALA A 434 -17.82 5.28 -6.70
CA ALA A 434 -18.79 4.17 -6.74
C ALA A 434 -19.60 4.18 -8.05
N ARG A 435 -20.14 5.33 -8.45
CA ARG A 435 -20.96 5.46 -9.68
C ARG A 435 -20.22 5.02 -10.93
N LEU A 436 -18.92 5.35 -11.05
CA LEU A 436 -18.09 5.00 -12.20
C LEU A 436 -17.88 3.49 -12.36
N HIS A 437 -18.16 2.70 -11.31
CA HIS A 437 -18.00 1.24 -11.30
C HIS A 437 -19.31 0.47 -11.52
N LEU A 438 -20.47 1.10 -11.28
CA LEU A 438 -21.76 0.41 -11.28
C LEU A 438 -22.15 -0.15 -12.65
N ASP A 439 -21.89 0.58 -13.72
CA ASP A 439 -22.26 0.15 -15.09
C ASP A 439 -21.55 -1.15 -15.48
N LYS A 440 -20.29 -1.32 -15.10
CA LYS A 440 -19.52 -2.56 -15.35
C LYS A 440 -20.17 -3.78 -14.70
N LEU A 441 -20.81 -3.58 -13.56
CA LEU A 441 -21.52 -4.63 -12.82
C LEU A 441 -22.99 -4.80 -13.23
N GLY A 442 -23.48 -3.99 -14.17
CA GLY A 442 -24.87 -3.99 -14.59
C GLY A 442 -25.85 -3.47 -13.53
N VAL A 443 -25.36 -2.73 -12.53
CA VAL A 443 -26.17 -2.22 -11.42
C VAL A 443 -27.01 -1.02 -11.86
N LYS A 444 -28.29 -1.05 -11.51
CA LYS A 444 -29.25 0.06 -11.75
C LYS A 444 -29.70 0.62 -10.41
N LEU A 445 -29.39 1.87 -10.16
CA LEU A 445 -29.79 2.57 -8.94
C LEU A 445 -31.26 3.00 -9.02
N THR A 446 -31.97 2.86 -7.91
CA THR A 446 -33.27 3.52 -7.69
C THR A 446 -33.07 5.03 -7.65
N LYS A 447 -33.96 5.78 -8.29
CA LYS A 447 -33.97 7.24 -8.27
C LYS A 447 -34.98 7.75 -7.24
N LEU A 448 -34.57 8.68 -6.40
CA LEU A 448 -35.48 9.34 -5.48
C LEU A 448 -36.43 10.26 -6.22
N THR A 449 -37.71 10.30 -5.82
CA THR A 449 -38.58 11.42 -6.17
C THR A 449 -38.18 12.67 -5.39
N LYS A 450 -38.71 13.81 -5.78
CA LYS A 450 -38.45 15.06 -5.05
C LYS A 450 -38.96 14.96 -3.61
N GLU A 451 -40.15 14.44 -3.42
CA GLU A 451 -40.80 14.24 -2.13
C GLU A 451 -40.01 13.29 -1.22
N GLN A 452 -39.46 12.19 -1.79
CA GLN A 452 -38.61 11.27 -1.04
C GLN A 452 -37.30 11.92 -0.61
N ALA A 453 -36.67 12.71 -1.49
CA ALA A 453 -35.43 13.40 -1.17
C ALA A 453 -35.64 14.47 -0.08
N GLU A 454 -36.74 15.24 -0.16
CA GLU A 454 -37.13 16.21 0.84
C GLU A 454 -37.43 15.54 2.21
N TYR A 455 -38.12 14.39 2.20
CA TYR A 455 -38.46 13.65 3.42
C TYR A 455 -37.24 13.19 4.21
N ILE A 456 -36.18 12.73 3.51
CA ILE A 456 -34.96 12.27 4.17
C ILE A 456 -33.85 13.34 4.22
N GLY A 457 -34.14 14.57 3.76
CA GLY A 457 -33.23 15.71 3.87
C GLY A 457 -31.97 15.62 3.00
N VAL A 458 -32.04 14.97 1.82
CA VAL A 458 -30.90 14.84 0.90
C VAL A 458 -31.23 15.44 -0.49
N LYS A 459 -30.21 15.66 -1.30
CA LYS A 459 -30.40 15.97 -2.73
C LYS A 459 -30.81 14.73 -3.52
N GLN A 460 -31.64 14.86 -4.56
CA GLN A 460 -32.06 13.71 -5.40
C GLN A 460 -30.87 12.92 -5.99
N ASN A 461 -29.75 13.59 -6.24
CA ASN A 461 -28.55 12.99 -6.85
C ASN A 461 -27.40 12.78 -5.85
N GLY A 462 -27.67 12.91 -4.54
CA GLY A 462 -26.67 12.74 -3.48
C GLY A 462 -25.85 14.02 -3.19
N PRO A 463 -24.90 13.98 -2.30
CA PRO A 463 -24.57 12.82 -1.46
C PRO A 463 -25.73 12.35 -0.58
N TYR A 464 -25.86 11.02 -0.46
CA TYR A 464 -26.98 10.42 0.29
C TYR A 464 -26.70 10.23 1.76
N LYS A 465 -25.44 10.38 2.19
CA LYS A 465 -25.00 10.28 3.57
C LYS A 465 -24.15 11.49 3.93
N PRO A 466 -24.14 11.90 5.21
CA PRO A 466 -23.30 13.00 5.67
C PRO A 466 -21.80 12.62 5.62
N GLU A 467 -20.93 13.64 5.64
CA GLU A 467 -19.46 13.49 5.52
C GLU A 467 -18.85 12.50 6.53
N HIS A 468 -19.38 12.43 7.75
CA HIS A 468 -18.87 11.55 8.81
C HIS A 468 -19.31 10.09 8.70
N TYR A 469 -20.27 9.76 7.82
CA TYR A 469 -20.81 8.40 7.72
C TYR A 469 -19.82 7.43 7.03
N ARG A 470 -19.61 6.25 7.60
CA ARG A 470 -18.57 5.29 7.19
C ARG A 470 -19.07 3.90 6.74
N TYR A 471 -20.36 3.67 6.52
CA TYR A 471 -20.97 2.42 6.04
C TYR A 471 -20.62 1.17 6.86
#